data_fe8497c009bd9e9275e0c52c439f34ca
#
_entry.id   fe8497c009bd9e9275e0c52c439f34ca
#
_cell.length_a   1.000
_cell.length_b   1.000
_cell.length_c   1.000
_cell.angle_alpha   90.00
_cell.angle_beta   90.00
_cell.angle_gamma   90.00
#
_symmetry.space_group_name_H-M   'P 1'
#
loop_
_entity.id
_entity.type
_entity.pdbx_description
1 polymer ?
#
loop_
_entity_poly.entity_id
_entity_poly.type
_entity_poly.pdbx_seq_one_letter_code
_entity_poly.pdbx_strand_id
1 'polypeptide(L)'
;MHNENNLTVGQWCDRWFREKQSRWSGSTVGGYRNLIYRHILPGIGSIPLAELTENTVTNFYDGLRSQGLSTRSVWCVHLLLRRCMDEAARDQAIPYNPVRLCQEPKGEEYKTAPLRLGQFQRYLNVAEQLGALPLIYTGLSSGLRQ
;
A
#
# COMPACT_ATOMS: atom_id res chain seq x y z
N MET A 1 6.11 34.40 5.47
CA MET A 1 4.98 33.83 4.71
C MET A 1 5.54 32.77 3.81
N HIS A 2 5.43 31.51 4.23
CA HIS A 2 5.78 30.39 3.37
C HIS A 2 4.69 30.28 2.31
N ASN A 3 5.11 30.34 1.07
CA ASN A 3 4.24 30.27 -0.11
C ASN A 3 3.65 28.84 -0.19
N GLU A 4 2.51 28.59 0.48
CA GLU A 4 1.81 27.29 0.49
C GLU A 4 1.29 26.88 -0.89
N ASN A 5 1.27 27.84 -1.83
CA ASN A 5 0.78 27.62 -3.20
C ASN A 5 1.75 26.85 -4.11
N ASN A 6 2.92 26.42 -3.66
CA ASN A 6 3.90 25.77 -4.53
C ASN A 6 4.43 24.44 -3.98
N LEU A 7 3.70 23.82 -3.03
CA LEU A 7 4.04 22.50 -2.52
C LEU A 7 3.81 21.44 -3.59
N THR A 8 4.81 20.56 -3.77
CA THR A 8 4.65 19.39 -4.64
C THR A 8 4.00 18.24 -3.87
N VAL A 9 3.44 17.28 -4.62
CA VAL A 9 2.87 16.04 -4.04
C VAL A 9 3.90 15.33 -3.16
N GLY A 10 5.17 15.28 -3.61
CA GLY A 10 6.25 14.63 -2.85
C GLY A 10 6.57 15.35 -1.54
N GLN A 11 6.66 16.68 -1.57
CA GLN A 11 6.90 17.48 -0.36
C GLN A 11 5.76 17.35 0.64
N TRP A 12 4.51 17.31 0.17
CA TRP A 12 3.34 17.09 1.01
C TRP A 12 3.36 15.69 1.65
N CYS A 13 3.59 14.64 0.86
CA CYS A 13 3.65 13.26 1.36
C CYS A 13 4.79 13.07 2.37
N ASP A 14 5.97 13.65 2.15
CA ASP A 14 7.10 13.58 3.07
C ASP A 14 6.78 14.29 4.40
N ARG A 15 6.24 15.50 4.34
CA ARG A 15 5.79 16.25 5.52
C ARG A 15 4.74 15.46 6.30
N TRP A 16 3.70 15.00 5.62
CA TRP A 16 2.61 14.19 6.22
C TRP A 16 3.14 12.92 6.89
N PHE A 17 4.09 12.23 6.25
CA PHE A 17 4.71 11.04 6.81
C PHE A 17 5.51 11.33 8.07
N ARG A 18 6.34 12.37 8.06
CA ARG A 18 7.17 12.75 9.21
C ARG A 18 6.35 13.17 10.42
N GLU A 19 5.27 13.90 10.21
CA GLU A 19 4.38 14.35 11.29
C GLU A 19 3.63 13.18 11.96
N LYS A 20 3.35 12.12 11.22
CA LYS A 20 2.48 11.04 11.71
C LYS A 20 3.18 9.73 12.04
N GLN A 21 4.41 9.56 11.60
CA GLN A 21 5.13 8.29 11.80
C GLN A 21 5.22 7.85 13.26
N SER A 22 5.24 8.80 14.22
CA SER A 22 5.29 8.50 15.66
C SER A 22 4.03 7.81 16.20
N ARG A 23 2.92 7.88 15.45
CA ARG A 23 1.62 7.30 15.82
C ARG A 23 1.43 5.87 15.29
N TRP A 24 2.33 5.39 14.45
CA TRP A 24 2.22 4.10 13.78
C TRP A 24 3.18 3.07 14.33
N SER A 25 2.82 1.80 14.19
CA SER A 25 3.76 0.69 14.48
C SER A 25 4.95 0.71 13.53
N GLY A 26 6.08 0.15 13.95
CA GLY A 26 7.30 0.11 13.14
C GLY A 26 7.09 -0.55 11.77
N SER A 27 6.28 -1.61 11.69
CA SER A 27 5.94 -2.28 10.43
C SER A 27 5.15 -1.37 9.48
N THR A 28 4.20 -0.60 10.02
CA THR A 28 3.41 0.38 9.24
C THR A 28 4.30 1.51 8.73
N VAL A 29 5.20 2.02 9.57
CA VAL A 29 6.18 3.06 9.18
C VAL A 29 7.06 2.55 8.04
N GLY A 30 7.58 1.33 8.14
CA GLY A 30 8.38 0.70 7.08
C GLY A 30 7.61 0.55 5.77
N GLY A 31 6.37 0.08 5.84
CA GLY A 31 5.49 -0.06 4.67
C GLY A 31 5.18 1.27 3.99
N TYR A 32 4.78 2.29 4.75
CA TYR A 32 4.45 3.61 4.21
C TYR A 32 5.68 4.32 3.65
N ARG A 33 6.82 4.21 4.33
CA ARG A 33 8.10 4.71 3.82
C ARG A 33 8.41 4.13 2.45
N ASN A 34 8.30 2.82 2.29
CA ASN A 34 8.54 2.16 1.01
C ASN A 34 7.58 2.67 -0.09
N LEU A 35 6.28 2.78 0.20
CA LEU A 35 5.28 3.26 -0.76
C LEU A 35 5.54 4.71 -1.18
N ILE A 36 5.90 5.59 -0.25
CA ILE A 36 6.17 7.01 -0.53
C ILE A 36 7.45 7.16 -1.34
N TYR A 37 8.58 6.70 -0.79
CA TYR A 37 9.89 7.02 -1.35
C TYR A 37 10.25 6.19 -2.58
N ARG A 38 9.70 5.00 -2.72
CA ARG A 38 10.00 4.11 -3.85
C ARG A 38 9.02 4.23 -5.01
N HIS A 39 7.79 4.65 -4.75
CA HIS A 39 6.75 4.68 -5.76
C HIS A 39 6.15 6.07 -5.98
N ILE A 40 5.68 6.75 -4.93
CA ILE A 40 4.98 8.04 -5.07
C ILE A 40 5.96 9.16 -5.47
N LEU A 41 7.06 9.31 -4.75
CA LEU A 41 8.02 10.39 -5.05
C LEU A 41 8.60 10.31 -6.47
N PRO A 42 9.09 9.15 -6.95
CA PRO A 42 9.62 9.05 -8.30
C PRO A 42 8.57 9.21 -9.40
N GLY A 43 7.32 8.80 -9.11
CA GLY A 43 6.24 8.81 -10.10
C GLY A 43 5.55 10.15 -10.28
N ILE A 44 5.08 10.74 -9.18
CA ILE A 44 4.26 11.97 -9.18
C ILE A 44 4.76 13.03 -8.18
N GLY A 45 5.87 12.78 -7.50
CA GLY A 45 6.35 13.65 -6.43
C GLY A 45 6.75 15.05 -6.87
N SER A 46 7.14 15.25 -8.13
CA SER A 46 7.52 16.55 -8.69
C SER A 46 6.33 17.42 -9.11
N ILE A 47 5.12 16.85 -9.17
CA ILE A 47 3.94 17.55 -9.63
C ILE A 47 3.48 18.51 -8.53
N PRO A 48 3.16 19.79 -8.86
CA PRO A 48 2.54 20.70 -7.92
C PRO A 48 1.25 20.12 -7.36
N LEU A 49 1.03 20.25 -6.05
CA LEU A 49 -0.12 19.67 -5.37
C LEU A 49 -1.47 20.15 -5.95
N ALA A 50 -1.51 21.42 -6.35
CA ALA A 50 -2.69 22.03 -6.96
C ALA A 50 -2.98 21.55 -8.41
N GLU A 51 -1.98 20.99 -9.08
CA GLU A 51 -2.08 20.47 -10.45
C GLU A 51 -2.35 18.96 -10.52
N LEU A 52 -2.45 18.29 -9.36
CA LEU A 52 -2.76 16.87 -9.32
C LEU A 52 -4.20 16.61 -9.78
N THR A 53 -4.33 15.87 -10.87
CA THR A 53 -5.65 15.52 -11.47
C THR A 53 -5.90 14.02 -11.40
N GLU A 54 -7.17 13.63 -11.57
CA GLU A 54 -7.57 12.22 -11.70
C GLU A 54 -6.79 11.49 -12.80
N ASN A 55 -6.64 12.12 -13.98
CA ASN A 55 -5.90 11.52 -15.10
C ASN A 55 -4.43 11.28 -14.76
N THR A 56 -3.80 12.23 -14.07
CA THR A 56 -2.40 12.08 -13.63
C THR A 56 -2.23 10.90 -12.69
N VAL A 57 -3.16 10.74 -11.75
CA VAL A 57 -3.15 9.63 -10.80
C VAL A 57 -3.41 8.29 -11.50
N THR A 58 -4.34 8.24 -12.43
CA THR A 58 -4.65 7.04 -13.22
C THR A 58 -3.46 6.61 -14.05
N ASN A 59 -2.83 7.53 -14.78
CA ASN A 59 -1.62 7.26 -15.56
C ASN A 59 -0.45 6.78 -14.67
N PHE A 60 -0.34 7.33 -13.47
CA PHE A 60 0.64 6.86 -12.48
C PHE A 60 0.41 5.41 -12.09
N TYR A 61 -0.84 4.99 -11.84
CA TYR A 61 -1.15 3.60 -11.51
C TYR A 61 -0.85 2.65 -12.68
N ASP A 62 -1.14 3.06 -13.89
CA ASP A 62 -0.81 2.28 -15.10
C ASP A 62 0.72 2.17 -15.28
N GLY A 63 1.45 3.22 -15.00
CA GLY A 63 2.91 3.20 -14.95
C GLY A 63 3.46 2.21 -13.91
N LEU A 64 2.88 2.15 -12.71
CA LEU A 64 3.27 1.18 -11.69
C LEU A 64 3.01 -0.27 -12.12
N ARG A 65 1.87 -0.53 -12.78
CA ARG A 65 1.55 -1.85 -13.34
C ARG A 65 2.53 -2.24 -14.44
N SER A 66 2.88 -1.32 -15.32
CA SER A 66 3.87 -1.54 -16.38
C SER A 66 5.26 -1.87 -15.84
N GLN A 67 5.60 -1.38 -14.65
CA GLN A 67 6.83 -1.72 -13.92
C GLN A 67 6.76 -3.09 -13.22
N GLY A 68 5.65 -3.80 -13.35
CA GLY A 68 5.47 -5.15 -12.78
C GLY A 68 4.92 -5.18 -11.36
N LEU A 69 4.41 -4.07 -10.82
CA LEU A 69 3.73 -4.08 -9.53
C LEU A 69 2.40 -4.85 -9.62
N SER A 70 2.16 -5.69 -8.62
CA SER A 70 0.88 -6.38 -8.51
C SER A 70 -0.26 -5.38 -8.26
N THR A 71 -1.46 -5.72 -8.68
CA THR A 71 -2.67 -4.90 -8.43
C THR A 71 -2.84 -4.61 -6.93
N ARG A 72 -2.51 -5.57 -6.07
CA ARG A 72 -2.53 -5.39 -4.61
C ARG A 72 -1.55 -4.30 -4.15
N SER A 73 -0.35 -4.26 -4.73
CA SER A 73 0.64 -3.22 -4.40
C SER A 73 0.18 -1.84 -4.86
N VAL A 74 -0.37 -1.74 -6.07
CA VAL A 74 -0.95 -0.49 -6.59
C VAL A 74 -2.14 -0.04 -5.74
N TRP A 75 -2.97 -0.96 -5.26
CA TRP A 75 -4.05 -0.65 -4.33
C TRP A 75 -3.53 -0.11 -2.99
N CYS A 76 -2.43 -0.64 -2.46
CA CYS A 76 -1.81 -0.08 -1.25
C CYS A 76 -1.30 1.35 -1.47
N VAL A 77 -0.70 1.63 -2.64
CA VAL A 77 -0.30 2.99 -3.04
C VAL A 77 -1.52 3.92 -3.12
N HIS A 78 -2.61 3.45 -3.75
CA HIS A 78 -3.87 4.20 -3.85
C HIS A 78 -4.43 4.57 -2.46
N LEU A 79 -4.51 3.60 -1.55
CA LEU A 79 -5.04 3.85 -0.19
C LEU A 79 -4.20 4.89 0.57
N LEU A 80 -2.87 4.77 0.46
CA LEU A 80 -1.97 5.70 1.14
C LEU A 80 -2.09 7.10 0.53
N LEU A 81 -2.04 7.20 -0.80
CA LEU A 81 -2.15 8.47 -1.51
C LEU A 81 -3.50 9.14 -1.24
N ARG A 82 -4.60 8.38 -1.28
CA ARG A 82 -5.95 8.88 -0.94
C ARG A 82 -5.99 9.47 0.47
N ARG A 83 -5.43 8.77 1.46
CA ARG A 83 -5.38 9.25 2.86
C ARG A 83 -4.55 10.52 2.98
N CYS A 84 -3.41 10.59 2.30
CA CYS A 84 -2.52 11.75 2.31
C CYS A 84 -3.21 12.97 1.65
N MET A 85 -3.89 12.77 0.53
CA MET A 85 -4.63 13.85 -0.17
C MET A 85 -5.92 14.25 0.55
N ASP A 86 -6.57 13.36 1.31
CA ASP A 86 -7.70 13.72 2.17
C ASP A 86 -7.30 14.73 3.24
N GLU A 87 -6.09 14.60 3.77
CA GLU A 87 -5.56 15.60 4.70
C GLU A 87 -5.19 16.91 4.02
N ALA A 88 -4.60 16.86 2.83
CA ALA A 88 -4.34 18.06 2.05
C ALA A 88 -5.62 18.86 1.77
N ALA A 89 -6.72 18.17 1.48
CA ALA A 89 -8.02 18.80 1.30
C ALA A 89 -8.60 19.34 2.63
N ARG A 90 -8.39 18.64 3.73
CA ARG A 90 -8.82 19.09 5.07
C ARG A 90 -8.06 20.33 5.53
N ASP A 91 -6.76 20.37 5.25
CA ASP A 91 -5.87 21.50 5.58
C ASP A 91 -5.98 22.64 4.57
N GLN A 92 -6.93 22.53 3.61
CA GLN A 92 -7.18 23.54 2.56
C GLN A 92 -5.97 23.79 1.63
N ALA A 93 -5.01 22.87 1.58
CA ALA A 93 -3.90 22.93 0.63
C ALA A 93 -4.35 22.62 -0.81
N ILE A 94 -5.45 21.86 -0.97
CA ILE A 94 -6.15 21.59 -2.22
C ILE A 94 -7.67 21.72 -2.02
N PRO A 95 -8.44 22.11 -3.03
CA PRO A 95 -9.90 22.29 -2.90
C PRO A 95 -10.64 20.95 -2.72
N TYR A 96 -10.14 19.87 -3.26
CA TYR A 96 -10.70 18.51 -3.16
C TYR A 96 -9.61 17.46 -3.39
N ASN A 97 -9.90 16.22 -3.00
CA ASN A 97 -8.99 15.09 -3.22
C ASN A 97 -9.25 14.44 -4.59
N PRO A 98 -8.35 14.60 -5.59
CA PRO A 98 -8.53 14.02 -6.92
C PRO A 98 -8.44 12.48 -6.92
N VAL A 99 -7.78 11.87 -5.93
CA VAL A 99 -7.65 10.41 -5.81
C VAL A 99 -8.99 9.74 -5.52
N ARG A 100 -9.95 10.45 -4.92
CA ARG A 100 -11.30 9.94 -4.68
C ARG A 100 -12.12 9.77 -5.95
N LEU A 101 -11.78 10.50 -7.01
CA LEU A 101 -12.43 10.42 -8.32
C LEU A 101 -11.88 9.25 -9.14
N CYS A 102 -10.64 8.81 -8.84
CA CYS A 102 -10.02 7.71 -9.54
C CYS A 102 -10.71 6.37 -9.23
N GLN A 103 -10.82 5.53 -10.23
CA GLN A 103 -11.26 4.16 -10.05
C GLN A 103 -10.24 3.41 -9.18
N GLU A 104 -10.72 2.80 -8.09
CA GLU A 104 -9.85 1.99 -7.22
C GLU A 104 -9.20 0.85 -8.03
N PRO A 105 -7.89 0.63 -7.88
CA PRO A 105 -7.22 -0.51 -8.50
C PRO A 105 -7.80 -1.81 -7.94
N LYS A 106 -8.79 -2.39 -8.61
CA LYS A 106 -9.38 -3.68 -8.22
C LYS A 106 -8.49 -4.79 -8.73
N GLY A 107 -7.96 -5.60 -7.81
CA GLY A 107 -7.34 -6.87 -8.14
C GLY A 107 -8.41 -7.95 -8.32
N GLU A 108 -8.05 -9.00 -9.03
CA GLU A 108 -8.81 -10.24 -8.94
C GLU A 108 -8.82 -10.67 -7.46
N GLU A 109 -9.99 -11.01 -6.93
CA GLU A 109 -10.09 -11.61 -5.61
C GLU A 109 -9.23 -12.88 -5.61
N TYR A 110 -8.14 -12.84 -4.85
CA TYR A 110 -7.34 -14.04 -4.62
C TYR A 110 -8.18 -14.99 -3.78
N LYS A 111 -8.89 -15.89 -4.46
CA LYS A 111 -9.62 -16.97 -3.79
C LYS A 111 -8.59 -17.94 -3.26
N THR A 112 -8.31 -17.84 -1.98
CA THR A 112 -7.53 -18.83 -1.25
C THR A 112 -8.25 -20.16 -1.36
N ALA A 113 -7.77 -21.05 -2.21
CA ALA A 113 -8.31 -22.41 -2.27
C ALA A 113 -7.79 -23.17 -1.04
N PRO A 114 -8.67 -23.72 -0.20
CA PRO A 114 -8.22 -24.56 0.91
C PRO A 114 -7.46 -25.76 0.37
N LEU A 115 -6.45 -26.20 1.10
CA LEU A 115 -5.68 -27.39 0.76
C LEU A 115 -6.62 -28.60 0.63
N ARG A 116 -6.57 -29.30 -0.49
CA ARG A 116 -7.28 -30.57 -0.65
C ARG A 116 -6.65 -31.64 0.25
N LEU A 117 -7.43 -32.61 0.66
CA LEU A 117 -7.00 -33.66 1.59
C LEU A 117 -5.66 -34.32 1.20
N GLY A 118 -5.47 -34.64 -0.09
CA GLY A 118 -4.21 -35.21 -0.58
C GLY A 118 -3.03 -34.27 -0.54
N GLN A 119 -3.25 -32.96 -0.71
CA GLN A 119 -2.22 -31.93 -0.56
C GLN A 119 -1.85 -31.73 0.92
N PHE A 120 -2.84 -31.80 1.80
CA PHE A 120 -2.64 -31.71 3.24
C PHE A 120 -1.81 -32.88 3.77
N GLN A 121 -2.06 -34.10 3.28
CA GLN A 121 -1.29 -35.29 3.67
C GLN A 121 0.16 -35.20 3.21
N ARG A 122 0.39 -34.74 1.96
CA ARG A 122 1.76 -34.47 1.46
C ARG A 122 2.47 -33.40 2.30
N TYR A 123 1.77 -32.35 2.68
CA TYR A 123 2.32 -31.30 3.54
C TYR A 123 2.76 -31.82 4.90
N LEU A 124 1.95 -32.69 5.56
CA LEU A 124 2.31 -33.30 6.83
C LEU A 124 3.51 -34.25 6.70
N ASN A 125 3.59 -35.04 5.64
CA ASN A 125 4.71 -35.95 5.42
C ASN A 125 6.04 -35.17 5.25
N VAL A 126 6.04 -34.06 4.51
CA VAL A 126 7.22 -33.19 4.38
C VAL A 126 7.57 -32.55 5.71
N ALA A 127 6.58 -32.13 6.47
CA ALA A 127 6.79 -31.55 7.79
C ALA A 127 7.41 -32.54 8.78
N GLU A 128 7.04 -33.82 8.70
CA GLU A 128 7.62 -34.90 9.48
C GLU A 128 9.10 -35.12 9.13
N GLN A 129 9.42 -35.17 7.83
CA GLN A 129 10.79 -35.30 7.35
C GLN A 129 11.69 -34.15 7.80
N LEU A 130 11.14 -32.95 7.94
CA LEU A 130 11.85 -31.75 8.39
C LEU A 130 11.87 -31.58 9.91
N GLY A 131 11.26 -32.48 10.68
CA GLY A 131 11.13 -32.35 12.14
C GLY A 131 10.23 -31.20 12.60
N ALA A 132 9.44 -30.61 11.70
CA ALA A 132 8.59 -29.45 11.97
C ALA A 132 7.14 -29.84 12.34
N LEU A 133 6.82 -31.13 12.41
CA LEU A 133 5.48 -31.65 12.65
C LEU A 133 4.81 -31.08 13.93
N PRO A 134 5.50 -31.02 15.09
CA PRO A 134 4.88 -30.48 16.31
C PRO A 134 4.48 -29.02 16.17
N LEU A 135 5.30 -28.20 15.50
CA LEU A 135 5.02 -26.79 15.25
C LEU A 135 3.78 -26.61 14.38
N ILE A 136 3.68 -27.42 13.32
CA ILE A 136 2.57 -27.37 12.38
C ILE A 136 1.29 -27.86 13.04
N TYR A 137 1.31 -28.94 13.80
CA TYR A 137 0.17 -29.43 14.57
C TYR A 137 -0.32 -28.39 15.58
N THR A 138 0.59 -27.73 16.29
CA THR A 138 0.22 -26.66 17.23
C THR A 138 -0.45 -25.51 16.51
N GLY A 139 0.09 -25.07 15.37
CA GLY A 139 -0.52 -24.00 14.55
C GLY A 139 -1.90 -24.37 14.03
N LEU A 140 -2.08 -25.60 13.53
CA LEU A 140 -3.36 -26.08 12.98
C LEU A 140 -4.42 -26.29 14.07
N SER A 141 -4.06 -26.85 15.23
CA SER A 141 -5.01 -27.15 16.31
C SER A 141 -5.41 -25.91 17.11
N SER A 142 -4.50 -24.93 17.24
CA SER A 142 -4.76 -23.69 18.01
C SER A 142 -5.33 -22.56 17.15
N GLY A 143 -5.28 -22.67 15.81
CA GLY A 143 -5.66 -21.57 14.91
C GLY A 143 -4.78 -20.33 15.04
N LEU A 144 -3.63 -20.44 15.70
CA LEU A 144 -2.69 -19.33 15.86
C LEU A 144 -2.09 -18.95 14.52
N ARG A 145 -2.20 -17.67 14.19
CA ARG A 145 -1.55 -17.07 13.02
C ARG A 145 -0.11 -16.73 13.40
N GLN A 146 0.82 -17.26 12.64
CA GLN A 146 2.23 -16.86 12.74
C GLN A 146 2.46 -15.47 12.15
#